data_48b3310cdf6b7c6c8fae77bf5610f4ed
#
_entry.id   48b3310cdf6b7c6c8fae77bf5610f4ed
#
_cell.length_a   1.000
_cell.length_b   1.000
_cell.length_c   1.000
_cell.angle_alpha   90.00
_cell.angle_beta   90.00
_cell.angle_gamma   90.00
#
_symmetry.space_group_name_H-M   'P 1'
#
loop_
_entity.id
_entity.type
_entity.pdbx_description
1 polymer ?
#
loop_
_entity_poly.entity_id
_entity_poly.type
_entity_poly.pdbx_seq_one_letter_code
_entity_poly.pdbx_strand_id
1 'polypeptide(L)'
;MTIIFPSPIFGPVHSRRLGVSLGINLLPSDGKVCSFDCIYCECGYNGEHRPKSSLPTREEVRMALEEKLKEMKSNGPAPDVLTFAGNGEPTAHPHFPEIIEDTLALRDAYFPDAKVSVLSNATFINRPAVFDALNRVDNNILKLDTVDEEYIRTVDRPNGRYDLNGTVGLLKAFKGNCIVQTMFMKGKYKGKDVDNTSDKYVLPWLKVVKDIAPRQVMIYTIDRETPDQDLQKATHEELDRIVALLTKEGLSASASYLSLIHI
;
A
#
# COMPACT_ATOMS: atom_id res chain seq x y z
N MET A 1 -11.83 4.06 14.95
CA MET A 1 -11.03 3.11 15.81
C MET A 1 -9.79 2.71 15.04
N THR A 2 -8.61 2.93 15.60
CA THR A 2 -7.33 2.57 14.99
C THR A 2 -7.20 1.05 14.87
N ILE A 3 -6.70 0.57 13.73
CA ILE A 3 -6.51 -0.85 13.47
C ILE A 3 -5.03 -1.18 13.55
N ILE A 4 -4.66 -2.09 14.46
CA ILE A 4 -3.33 -2.67 14.53
C ILE A 4 -3.47 -4.16 14.24
N PHE A 5 -2.77 -4.61 13.22
CA PHE A 5 -2.83 -6.01 12.75
C PHE A 5 -1.87 -6.91 13.53
N PRO A 6 -2.20 -8.18 13.73
CA PRO A 6 -1.24 -9.17 14.19
C PRO A 6 0.01 -9.23 13.31
N SER A 7 1.12 -9.67 13.88
CA SER A 7 2.40 -9.85 13.20
C SER A 7 2.97 -11.23 13.61
N PRO A 8 3.67 -11.95 12.74
CA PRO A 8 3.97 -11.58 11.34
C PRO A 8 2.88 -11.96 10.33
N ILE A 9 1.92 -12.82 10.67
CA ILE A 9 0.87 -13.31 9.77
C ILE A 9 -0.51 -13.02 10.35
N PHE A 10 -1.45 -12.60 9.50
CA PHE A 10 -2.84 -12.37 9.88
C PHE A 10 -3.81 -12.79 8.77
N GLY A 11 -5.04 -13.09 9.14
CA GLY A 11 -6.05 -13.60 8.22
C GLY A 11 -6.07 -15.13 8.17
N PRO A 12 -6.56 -15.77 7.09
CA PRO A 12 -6.96 -15.15 5.82
C PRO A 12 -8.20 -14.27 5.93
N VAL A 13 -8.29 -13.27 5.05
CA VAL A 13 -9.42 -12.35 4.95
C VAL A 13 -10.00 -12.42 3.53
N HIS A 14 -11.32 -12.40 3.43
CA HIS A 14 -11.97 -12.36 2.12
C HIS A 14 -12.00 -10.92 1.60
N SER A 15 -11.16 -10.65 0.60
CA SER A 15 -11.18 -9.40 -0.14
C SER A 15 -12.09 -9.54 -1.36
N ARG A 16 -13.00 -8.59 -1.56
CA ARG A 16 -13.88 -8.57 -2.76
C ARG A 16 -13.11 -8.47 -4.08
N ARG A 17 -11.86 -8.04 -4.03
CA ARG A 17 -11.02 -7.82 -5.21
C ARG A 17 -9.94 -8.86 -5.39
N LEU A 18 -9.35 -9.29 -4.28
CA LEU A 18 -8.19 -10.16 -4.27
C LEU A 18 -8.55 -11.60 -3.90
N GLY A 19 -9.85 -11.87 -3.65
CA GLY A 19 -10.26 -13.18 -3.16
C GLY A 19 -9.81 -13.43 -1.73
N VAL A 20 -9.32 -14.64 -1.45
CA VAL A 20 -8.77 -15.03 -0.15
C VAL A 20 -7.37 -14.45 0.00
N SER A 21 -7.21 -13.45 0.85
CA SER A 21 -5.93 -12.78 1.10
C SER A 21 -5.33 -13.20 2.44
N LEU A 22 -4.09 -13.69 2.42
CA LEU A 22 -3.29 -13.91 3.62
C LEU A 22 -2.35 -12.72 3.82
N GLY A 23 -2.48 -12.03 4.96
CA GLY A 23 -1.71 -10.85 5.28
C GLY A 23 -0.34 -11.18 5.89
N ILE A 24 0.69 -10.46 5.46
CA ILE A 24 2.05 -10.52 6.00
C ILE A 24 2.40 -9.13 6.54
N ASN A 25 2.51 -9.01 7.86
CA ASN A 25 2.85 -7.78 8.56
C ASN A 25 4.29 -7.86 9.10
N LEU A 26 5.20 -7.13 8.47
CA LEU A 26 6.62 -7.11 8.86
C LEU A 26 6.93 -6.13 9.99
N LEU A 27 5.90 -5.56 10.60
CA LEU A 27 6.03 -4.51 11.60
C LEU A 27 5.48 -5.01 12.94
N PRO A 28 5.79 -4.34 14.07
CA PRO A 28 5.34 -4.80 15.38
C PRO A 28 3.83 -4.98 15.48
N SER A 29 3.39 -5.95 16.28
CA SER A 29 1.98 -6.25 16.52
C SER A 29 1.29 -5.29 17.51
N ASP A 30 2.06 -4.41 18.15
CA ASP A 30 1.60 -3.50 19.21
C ASP A 30 1.73 -2.02 18.84
N GLY A 31 2.05 -1.71 17.56
CA GLY A 31 2.19 -0.32 17.15
C GLY A 31 2.50 -0.14 15.67
N LYS A 32 2.73 1.11 15.27
CA LYS A 32 2.95 1.51 13.89
C LYS A 32 4.41 1.93 13.66
N VAL A 33 5.00 1.43 12.58
CA VAL A 33 6.31 1.86 12.07
C VAL A 33 6.17 2.23 10.59
N CYS A 34 6.14 3.51 10.28
CA CYS A 34 5.97 3.99 8.93
C CYS A 34 6.86 5.21 8.67
N SER A 35 7.36 5.34 7.46
CA SER A 35 8.08 6.53 6.98
C SER A 35 7.16 7.71 6.67
N PHE A 36 5.86 7.46 6.52
CA PHE A 36 4.80 8.44 6.41
C PHE A 36 3.93 8.47 7.67
N ASP A 37 3.22 9.57 7.85
CA ASP A 37 2.28 9.76 8.95
C ASP A 37 0.94 10.32 8.43
N CYS A 38 0.40 9.66 7.41
CA CYS A 38 -0.76 10.11 6.66
C CYS A 38 -1.97 10.39 7.56
N ILE A 39 -2.64 11.53 7.32
CA ILE A 39 -3.81 11.95 8.12
C ILE A 39 -5.02 11.02 7.99
N TYR A 40 -5.05 10.17 6.96
CA TYR A 40 -6.11 9.21 6.68
C TYR A 40 -5.74 7.76 7.02
N CYS A 41 -4.59 7.53 7.68
CA CYS A 41 -4.10 6.17 7.93
C CYS A 41 -4.95 5.42 8.95
N GLU A 42 -5.53 4.28 8.57
CA GLU A 42 -6.33 3.43 9.46
C GLU A 42 -5.53 2.91 10.67
N CYS A 43 -4.20 2.85 10.57
CA CYS A 43 -3.30 2.49 11.67
C CYS A 43 -2.99 3.67 12.62
N GLY A 44 -3.64 4.82 12.46
CA GLY A 44 -3.40 6.01 13.29
C GLY A 44 -2.07 6.71 13.00
N TYR A 45 -1.67 7.60 13.90
CA TYR A 45 -0.41 8.31 13.81
C TYR A 45 0.75 7.54 14.45
N ASN A 46 1.96 7.67 13.89
CA ASN A 46 3.17 7.04 14.42
C ASN A 46 3.43 7.42 15.90
N GLY A 47 3.15 8.67 16.26
CA GLY A 47 3.40 9.18 17.61
C GLY A 47 2.46 8.59 18.66
N GLU A 48 1.24 8.23 18.28
CA GLU A 48 0.20 7.70 19.16
C GLU A 48 0.32 6.18 19.36
N HIS A 49 0.92 5.50 18.41
CA HIS A 49 1.03 4.05 18.37
C HIS A 49 2.47 3.57 18.26
N ARG A 50 3.36 4.13 19.09
CA ARG A 50 4.75 3.69 19.14
C ARG A 50 4.85 2.28 19.70
N PRO A 51 5.40 1.32 18.94
CA PRO A 51 5.54 -0.04 19.41
C PRO A 51 6.55 -0.16 20.54
N LYS A 52 6.36 -1.15 21.40
CA LYS A 52 7.31 -1.60 22.43
C LYS A 52 8.00 -2.88 22.01
N SER A 53 7.35 -3.68 21.14
CA SER A 53 7.92 -4.90 20.59
C SER A 53 8.88 -4.60 19.43
N SER A 54 9.79 -5.52 19.17
CA SER A 54 10.70 -5.48 18.01
C SER A 54 9.98 -5.84 16.72
N LEU A 55 10.63 -5.56 15.59
CA LEU A 55 10.25 -6.14 14.31
C LEU A 55 10.39 -7.66 14.37
N PRO A 56 9.50 -8.42 13.70
CA PRO A 56 9.70 -9.86 13.56
C PRO A 56 11.00 -10.13 12.77
N THR A 57 11.75 -11.15 13.16
CA THR A 57 12.94 -11.57 12.42
C THR A 57 12.54 -12.24 11.10
N ARG A 58 13.46 -12.33 10.12
CA ARG A 58 13.25 -13.09 8.89
C ARG A 58 12.79 -14.52 9.17
N GLU A 59 13.42 -15.18 10.15
CA GLU A 59 13.10 -16.57 10.50
C GLU A 59 11.70 -16.71 11.11
N GLU A 60 11.30 -15.79 12.00
CA GLU A 60 9.95 -15.77 12.56
C GLU A 60 8.88 -15.59 11.47
N VAL A 61 9.10 -14.68 10.51
CA VAL A 61 8.19 -14.49 9.38
C VAL A 61 8.11 -15.74 8.54
N ARG A 62 9.26 -16.35 8.19
CA ARG A 62 9.33 -17.55 7.37
C ARG A 62 8.61 -18.74 8.03
N MET A 63 8.88 -18.98 9.30
CA MET A 63 8.26 -20.08 10.05
C MET A 63 6.75 -19.90 10.19
N ALA A 64 6.29 -18.70 10.57
CA ALA A 64 4.86 -18.41 10.73
C ALA A 64 4.12 -18.51 9.38
N LEU A 65 4.72 -18.02 8.29
CA LEU A 65 4.14 -18.13 6.96
C LEU A 65 4.03 -19.60 6.53
N GLU A 66 5.09 -20.38 6.70
CA GLU A 66 5.09 -21.82 6.33
C GLU A 66 4.05 -22.61 7.12
N GLU A 67 3.96 -22.38 8.43
CA GLU A 67 2.96 -23.00 9.30
C GLU A 67 1.54 -22.67 8.82
N LYS A 68 1.29 -21.38 8.53
CA LYS A 68 -0.04 -20.95 8.08
C LYS A 68 -0.40 -21.52 6.71
N LEU A 69 0.55 -21.58 5.77
CA LEU A 69 0.31 -22.21 4.47
C LEU A 69 0.05 -23.71 4.58
N LYS A 70 0.73 -24.43 5.48
CA LYS A 70 0.43 -25.84 5.79
C LYS A 70 -0.98 -26.02 6.35
N GLU A 71 -1.37 -25.18 7.31
CA GLU A 71 -2.73 -25.16 7.85
C GLU A 71 -3.77 -24.95 6.76
N MET A 72 -3.59 -23.93 5.92
CA MET A 72 -4.51 -23.60 4.81
C MET A 72 -4.58 -24.73 3.78
N LYS A 73 -3.46 -25.41 3.50
CA LYS A 73 -3.45 -26.54 2.57
C LYS A 73 -4.23 -27.76 3.11
N SER A 74 -4.29 -27.91 4.43
CA SER A 74 -4.96 -29.06 5.08
C SER A 74 -6.44 -28.78 5.36
N ASN A 75 -6.80 -27.58 5.81
CA ASN A 75 -8.09 -27.31 6.44
C ASN A 75 -8.75 -25.99 6.01
N GLY A 76 -8.06 -25.16 5.23
CA GLY A 76 -8.52 -23.80 4.91
C GLY A 76 -8.84 -23.57 3.43
N PRO A 77 -9.36 -22.40 3.10
CA PRO A 77 -9.42 -21.99 1.71
C PRO A 77 -8.00 -21.76 1.19
N ALA A 78 -7.74 -22.10 -0.08
CA ALA A 78 -6.50 -21.72 -0.73
C ALA A 78 -6.39 -20.17 -0.80
N PRO A 79 -5.23 -19.58 -0.54
CA PRO A 79 -5.06 -18.15 -0.72
C PRO A 79 -5.00 -17.81 -2.21
N ASP A 80 -5.72 -16.79 -2.63
CA ASP A 80 -5.55 -16.19 -3.97
C ASP A 80 -4.34 -15.24 -3.97
N VAL A 81 -4.02 -14.66 -2.81
CA VAL A 81 -2.92 -13.69 -2.68
C VAL A 81 -2.29 -13.71 -1.29
N LEU A 82 -0.96 -13.54 -1.26
CA LEU A 82 -0.16 -13.23 -0.08
C LEU A 82 0.16 -11.74 -0.12
N THR A 83 -0.31 -10.96 0.87
CA THR A 83 -0.24 -9.50 0.80
C THR A 83 0.63 -8.92 1.90
N PHE A 84 1.73 -8.29 1.53
CA PHE A 84 2.52 -7.47 2.45
C PHE A 84 1.82 -6.15 2.72
N ALA A 85 1.26 -6.04 3.91
CA ALA A 85 0.55 -4.87 4.43
C ALA A 85 0.53 -4.93 5.96
N GLY A 86 -0.06 -3.94 6.62
CA GLY A 86 -0.24 -3.95 8.08
C GLY A 86 0.17 -2.64 8.71
N ASN A 87 0.96 -2.68 9.77
CA ASN A 87 1.19 -1.58 10.70
C ASN A 87 2.24 -0.56 10.23
N GLY A 88 2.22 -0.18 8.95
CA GLY A 88 3.10 0.86 8.40
C GLY A 88 3.74 0.47 7.06
N GLU A 89 5.05 0.72 6.88
CA GLU A 89 5.75 0.53 5.61
C GLU A 89 6.57 -0.77 5.58
N PRO A 90 6.16 -1.81 4.83
CA PRO A 90 6.84 -3.11 4.84
C PRO A 90 8.28 -3.04 4.31
N THR A 91 8.56 -2.14 3.33
CA THR A 91 9.92 -2.01 2.76
C THR A 91 10.91 -1.34 3.71
N ALA A 92 10.44 -0.84 4.87
CA ALA A 92 11.31 -0.36 5.96
C ALA A 92 12.04 -1.50 6.68
N HIS A 93 11.50 -2.73 6.62
CA HIS A 93 12.09 -3.88 7.28
C HIS A 93 13.50 -4.16 6.74
N PRO A 94 14.54 -4.33 7.62
CA PRO A 94 15.93 -4.49 7.18
C PRO A 94 16.17 -5.72 6.29
N HIS A 95 15.39 -6.78 6.48
CA HIS A 95 15.46 -8.02 5.70
C HIS A 95 14.30 -8.18 4.71
N PHE A 96 13.70 -7.05 4.26
CA PHE A 96 12.58 -7.10 3.31
C PHE A 96 12.91 -7.91 2.04
N PRO A 97 14.06 -7.72 1.37
CA PRO A 97 14.38 -8.46 0.15
C PRO A 97 14.46 -9.98 0.37
N GLU A 98 15.10 -10.41 1.46
CA GLU A 98 15.25 -11.84 1.79
C GLU A 98 13.91 -12.46 2.20
N ILE A 99 13.02 -11.71 2.88
CA ILE A 99 11.68 -12.16 3.22
C ILE A 99 10.81 -12.33 1.96
N ILE A 100 10.94 -11.44 0.98
CA ILE A 100 10.29 -11.61 -0.33
C ILE A 100 10.75 -12.91 -1.00
N GLU A 101 12.05 -13.20 -0.96
CA GLU A 101 12.60 -14.44 -1.53
C GLU A 101 12.02 -15.69 -0.84
N ASP A 102 12.02 -15.71 0.49
CA ASP A 102 11.42 -16.81 1.27
C ASP A 102 9.92 -16.95 0.97
N THR A 103 9.18 -15.84 0.85
CA THR A 103 7.76 -15.84 0.56
C THR A 103 7.45 -16.41 -0.82
N LEU A 104 8.21 -16.01 -1.84
CA LEU A 104 8.07 -16.55 -3.20
C LEU A 104 8.34 -18.05 -3.23
N ALA A 105 9.39 -18.53 -2.56
CA ALA A 105 9.71 -19.95 -2.46
C ALA A 105 8.61 -20.75 -1.75
N LEU A 106 8.08 -20.23 -0.64
CA LEU A 106 6.98 -20.87 0.09
C LEU A 106 5.68 -20.85 -0.73
N ARG A 107 5.34 -19.75 -1.39
CA ARG A 107 4.20 -19.66 -2.30
C ARG A 107 4.28 -20.74 -3.38
N ASP A 108 5.42 -20.85 -4.05
CA ASP A 108 5.64 -21.83 -5.14
C ASP A 108 5.52 -23.29 -4.62
N ALA A 109 5.95 -23.57 -3.40
CA ALA A 109 5.86 -24.90 -2.79
C ALA A 109 4.45 -25.29 -2.35
N TYR A 110 3.64 -24.34 -1.87
CA TYR A 110 2.33 -24.63 -1.27
C TYR A 110 1.15 -24.24 -2.15
N PHE A 111 1.20 -23.07 -2.80
CA PHE A 111 0.12 -22.48 -3.59
C PHE A 111 0.68 -21.71 -4.79
N PRO A 112 1.20 -22.40 -5.83
CA PRO A 112 1.90 -21.78 -6.95
C PRO A 112 1.05 -20.79 -7.76
N ASP A 113 -0.27 -20.92 -7.70
CA ASP A 113 -1.20 -20.02 -8.40
C ASP A 113 -1.48 -18.72 -7.62
N ALA A 114 -1.17 -18.69 -6.31
CA ALA A 114 -1.37 -17.51 -5.48
C ALA A 114 -0.44 -16.37 -5.91
N LYS A 115 -0.93 -15.13 -5.83
CA LYS A 115 -0.14 -13.93 -6.13
C LYS A 115 0.57 -13.41 -4.89
N VAL A 116 1.72 -12.77 -5.07
CA VAL A 116 2.39 -12.02 -4.02
C VAL A 116 2.22 -10.53 -4.30
N SER A 117 1.61 -9.81 -3.35
CA SER A 117 1.33 -8.38 -3.44
C SER A 117 2.08 -7.61 -2.36
N VAL A 118 2.65 -6.46 -2.70
CA VAL A 118 3.27 -5.55 -1.75
C VAL A 118 2.62 -4.18 -1.86
N LEU A 119 2.06 -3.69 -0.74
CA LEU A 119 1.57 -2.32 -0.61
C LEU A 119 2.67 -1.47 0.03
N SER A 120 3.21 -0.50 -0.70
CA SER A 120 4.31 0.35 -0.22
C SER A 120 4.02 1.82 -0.52
N ASN A 121 4.44 2.68 0.39
CA ASN A 121 4.43 4.13 0.18
C ASN A 121 5.58 4.63 -0.69
N ALA A 122 6.37 3.73 -1.25
CA ALA A 122 7.47 3.97 -2.18
C ALA A 122 8.68 4.75 -1.61
N THR A 123 8.75 5.00 -0.29
CA THR A 123 9.87 5.80 0.26
C THR A 123 11.23 5.08 0.22
N PHE A 124 11.25 3.75 0.19
CA PHE A 124 12.49 2.96 0.20
C PHE A 124 12.83 2.31 -1.15
N ILE A 125 12.12 2.64 -2.23
CA ILE A 125 12.44 2.11 -3.58
C ILE A 125 13.78 2.62 -4.13
N ASN A 126 14.38 3.62 -3.48
CA ASN A 126 15.74 4.09 -3.78
C ASN A 126 16.84 3.12 -3.30
N ARG A 127 16.50 2.10 -2.51
CA ARG A 127 17.43 1.03 -2.11
C ARG A 127 17.42 -0.04 -3.19
N PRO A 128 18.55 -0.34 -3.86
CA PRO A 128 18.59 -1.28 -4.99
C PRO A 128 17.99 -2.65 -4.65
N ALA A 129 18.33 -3.23 -3.49
CA ALA A 129 17.78 -4.53 -3.08
C ALA A 129 16.26 -4.52 -2.89
N VAL A 130 15.68 -3.41 -2.40
CA VAL A 130 14.23 -3.23 -2.28
C VAL A 130 13.58 -3.11 -3.66
N PHE A 131 14.17 -2.31 -4.55
CA PHE A 131 13.71 -2.15 -5.92
C PHE A 131 13.68 -3.50 -6.67
N ASP A 132 14.76 -4.27 -6.55
CA ASP A 132 14.88 -5.59 -7.18
C ASP A 132 13.86 -6.59 -6.61
N ALA A 133 13.68 -6.60 -5.29
CA ALA A 133 12.65 -7.44 -4.63
C ALA A 133 11.23 -7.10 -5.11
N LEU A 134 10.90 -5.81 -5.22
CA LEU A 134 9.60 -5.34 -5.72
C LEU A 134 9.36 -5.68 -7.20
N ASN A 135 10.42 -5.81 -8.01
CA ASN A 135 10.30 -6.27 -9.39
C ASN A 135 9.99 -7.77 -9.53
N ARG A 136 10.19 -8.56 -8.46
CA ARG A 136 9.98 -10.02 -8.45
C ARG A 136 8.57 -10.42 -8.02
N VAL A 137 7.83 -9.55 -7.35
CA VAL A 137 6.46 -9.84 -6.87
C VAL A 137 5.43 -9.66 -7.99
N ASP A 138 4.30 -10.34 -7.87
CA ASP A 138 3.22 -10.26 -8.87
C ASP A 138 2.56 -8.88 -8.89
N ASN A 139 2.31 -8.29 -7.72
CA ASN A 139 1.66 -6.99 -7.59
C ASN A 139 2.50 -6.03 -6.75
N ASN A 140 3.34 -5.26 -7.43
CA ASN A 140 4.10 -4.16 -6.86
C ASN A 140 3.22 -2.91 -6.83
N ILE A 141 2.55 -2.64 -5.69
CA ILE A 141 1.55 -1.58 -5.52
C ILE A 141 2.21 -0.41 -4.78
N LEU A 142 2.45 0.68 -5.50
CA LEU A 142 3.22 1.82 -5.05
C LEU A 142 2.36 3.09 -4.97
N LYS A 143 2.42 3.75 -3.83
CA LYS A 143 1.66 4.95 -3.54
C LYS A 143 2.19 6.18 -4.30
N LEU A 144 1.27 6.91 -4.92
CA LEU A 144 1.48 8.27 -5.42
C LEU A 144 0.16 9.05 -5.35
N ASP A 145 -0.14 9.68 -4.21
CA ASP A 145 -1.43 10.34 -3.99
C ASP A 145 -1.52 11.69 -4.69
N THR A 146 -0.40 12.33 -4.94
CA THR A 146 -0.33 13.62 -5.62
C THR A 146 1.09 13.90 -6.11
N VAL A 147 1.22 14.93 -6.91
CA VAL A 147 2.51 15.52 -7.33
C VAL A 147 2.67 16.96 -6.81
N ASP A 148 1.87 17.36 -5.83
CA ASP A 148 1.98 18.62 -5.12
C ASP A 148 2.74 18.41 -3.81
N GLU A 149 3.93 19.01 -3.68
CA GLU A 149 4.78 18.84 -2.50
C GLU A 149 4.17 19.41 -1.21
N GLU A 150 3.38 20.48 -1.28
CA GLU A 150 2.72 21.05 -0.10
C GLU A 150 1.62 20.10 0.38
N TYR A 151 0.89 19.48 -0.56
CA TYR A 151 -0.09 18.47 -0.24
C TYR A 151 0.56 17.25 0.41
N ILE A 152 1.67 16.74 -0.14
CA ILE A 152 2.42 15.62 0.44
C ILE A 152 2.83 15.94 1.88
N ARG A 153 3.38 17.13 2.14
CA ARG A 153 3.77 17.55 3.49
C ARG A 153 2.59 17.67 4.45
N THR A 154 1.41 18.04 3.93
CA THR A 154 0.21 18.26 4.74
C THR A 154 -0.53 16.95 5.02
N VAL A 155 -0.66 16.08 4.01
CA VAL A 155 -1.52 14.89 4.02
C VAL A 155 -0.74 13.62 4.27
N ASP A 156 0.33 13.36 3.53
CA ASP A 156 1.15 12.15 3.68
C ASP A 156 2.15 12.25 4.82
N ARG A 157 2.60 13.47 5.13
CA ARG A 157 3.44 13.81 6.28
C ARG A 157 4.67 12.91 6.41
N PRO A 158 5.58 12.92 5.42
CA PRO A 158 6.80 12.13 5.50
C PRO A 158 7.62 12.51 6.75
N ASN A 159 8.13 11.50 7.47
CA ASN A 159 8.93 11.66 8.70
C ASN A 159 10.35 12.16 8.44
N GLY A 160 10.75 12.31 7.18
CA GLY A 160 12.06 12.80 6.76
C GLY A 160 11.97 13.55 5.44
N ARG A 161 13.13 13.80 4.85
CA ARG A 161 13.17 14.40 3.53
C ARG A 161 12.55 13.45 2.50
N TYR A 162 11.55 13.92 1.79
CA TYR A 162 10.91 13.21 0.69
C TYR A 162 11.29 13.89 -0.63
N ASP A 163 11.82 13.12 -1.57
CA ASP A 163 12.19 13.56 -2.92
C ASP A 163 11.15 13.05 -3.92
N LEU A 164 10.17 13.89 -4.23
CA LEU A 164 9.12 13.56 -5.18
C LEU A 164 9.68 13.25 -6.57
N ASN A 165 10.60 14.08 -7.08
CA ASN A 165 11.15 13.90 -8.42
C ASN A 165 11.98 12.61 -8.53
N GLY A 166 12.79 12.32 -7.50
CA GLY A 166 13.54 11.07 -7.42
C GLY A 166 12.61 9.86 -7.34
N THR A 167 11.54 9.93 -6.55
CA THR A 167 10.53 8.87 -6.45
C THR A 167 9.83 8.63 -7.78
N VAL A 168 9.38 9.68 -8.47
CA VAL A 168 8.77 9.58 -9.81
C VAL A 168 9.77 8.98 -10.82
N GLY A 169 11.05 9.37 -10.76
CA GLY A 169 12.10 8.77 -11.59
C GLY A 169 12.23 7.26 -11.37
N LEU A 170 12.18 6.82 -10.12
CA LEU A 170 12.24 5.39 -9.77
C LEU A 170 10.95 4.64 -10.15
N LEU A 171 9.76 5.27 -10.01
CA LEU A 171 8.52 4.69 -10.51
C LEU A 171 8.58 4.43 -12.02
N LYS A 172 9.13 5.37 -12.81
CA LYS A 172 9.37 5.19 -14.25
C LYS A 172 10.38 4.06 -14.53
N ALA A 173 11.38 3.88 -13.66
CA ALA A 173 12.39 2.83 -13.81
C ALA A 173 11.84 1.40 -13.67
N PHE A 174 10.66 1.21 -13.09
CA PHE A 174 9.96 -0.08 -13.12
C PHE A 174 9.44 -0.46 -14.52
N LYS A 175 9.44 0.46 -15.50
CA LYS A 175 9.06 0.20 -16.91
C LYS A 175 7.71 -0.50 -17.05
N GLY A 176 6.72 -0.03 -16.28
CA GLY A 176 5.38 -0.59 -16.24
C GLY A 176 5.20 -1.77 -15.28
N ASN A 177 6.26 -2.34 -14.69
CA ASN A 177 6.14 -3.41 -13.69
C ASN A 177 5.79 -2.87 -12.31
N CYS A 178 4.81 -1.98 -12.26
CA CYS A 178 4.22 -1.47 -11.01
C CYS A 178 2.75 -1.14 -11.20
N ILE A 179 2.05 -1.05 -10.09
CA ILE A 179 0.70 -0.54 -9.98
C ILE A 179 0.79 0.76 -9.18
N VAL A 180 0.30 1.86 -9.73
CA VAL A 180 0.20 3.10 -8.97
C VAL A 180 -1.09 3.08 -8.18
N GLN A 181 -0.99 3.31 -6.86
CA GLN A 181 -2.12 3.40 -5.96
C GLN A 181 -2.27 4.84 -5.45
N THR A 182 -3.50 5.38 -5.50
CA THR A 182 -3.77 6.76 -5.13
C THR A 182 -5.03 6.88 -4.28
N MET A 183 -4.91 7.56 -3.13
CA MET A 183 -6.02 7.96 -2.29
C MET A 183 -6.61 9.28 -2.80
N PHE A 184 -7.92 9.29 -3.06
CA PHE A 184 -8.69 10.52 -3.26
C PHE A 184 -9.65 10.74 -2.11
N MET A 185 -9.62 11.92 -1.54
CA MET A 185 -10.44 12.30 -0.39
C MET A 185 -10.75 13.80 -0.41
N LYS A 186 -11.67 14.20 0.47
CA LYS A 186 -12.07 15.59 0.69
C LYS A 186 -12.00 15.93 2.17
N GLY A 187 -12.32 17.17 2.50
CA GLY A 187 -12.42 17.63 3.87
C GLY A 187 -11.36 18.66 4.23
N LYS A 188 -11.13 18.80 5.54
CA LYS A 188 -10.16 19.77 6.05
C LYS A 188 -9.23 19.11 7.06
N TYR A 189 -7.98 19.54 7.06
CA TYR A 189 -7.00 19.18 8.08
C TYR A 189 -6.42 20.45 8.68
N LYS A 190 -6.62 20.64 9.99
CA LYS A 190 -6.18 21.87 10.72
C LYS A 190 -6.63 23.16 10.02
N GLY A 191 -7.87 23.19 9.53
CA GLY A 191 -8.47 24.33 8.82
C GLY A 191 -8.05 24.49 7.35
N LYS A 192 -7.09 23.73 6.85
CA LYS A 192 -6.70 23.72 5.43
C LYS A 192 -7.57 22.73 4.65
N ASP A 193 -7.99 23.11 3.45
CA ASP A 193 -8.65 22.23 2.50
C ASP A 193 -7.67 21.16 2.00
N VAL A 194 -8.09 19.89 2.05
CA VAL A 194 -7.32 18.73 1.59
C VAL A 194 -8.05 17.93 0.52
N ASP A 195 -9.00 18.55 -0.18
CA ASP A 195 -9.66 17.96 -1.35
C ASP A 195 -8.69 17.84 -2.53
N ASN A 196 -8.34 16.60 -2.89
CA ASN A 196 -7.49 16.30 -4.04
C ASN A 196 -8.27 15.75 -5.25
N THR A 197 -9.60 15.79 -5.22
CA THR A 197 -10.44 15.32 -6.32
C THR A 197 -10.57 16.34 -7.46
N SER A 198 -10.21 17.60 -7.22
CA SER A 198 -10.33 18.68 -8.20
C SER A 198 -9.26 18.60 -9.30
N ASP A 199 -9.53 19.26 -10.44
CA ASP A 199 -8.60 19.31 -11.58
C ASP A 199 -7.23 19.91 -11.23
N LYS A 200 -7.17 20.76 -10.21
CA LYS A 200 -5.93 21.31 -9.67
C LYS A 200 -4.92 20.21 -9.30
N TYR A 201 -5.38 19.14 -8.69
CA TYR A 201 -4.54 18.03 -8.26
C TYR A 201 -4.54 16.87 -9.27
N VAL A 202 -5.71 16.57 -9.85
CA VAL A 202 -5.90 15.41 -10.74
C VAL A 202 -5.11 15.58 -12.05
N LEU A 203 -5.16 16.73 -12.70
CA LEU A 203 -4.53 16.89 -14.03
C LEU A 203 -2.99 16.84 -13.99
N PRO A 204 -2.27 17.50 -13.05
CA PRO A 204 -0.83 17.33 -12.92
C PRO A 204 -0.42 15.91 -12.55
N TRP A 205 -1.16 15.26 -11.63
CA TRP A 205 -0.94 13.88 -11.25
C TRP A 205 -1.15 12.93 -12.43
N LEU A 206 -2.24 13.06 -13.18
CA LEU A 206 -2.54 12.27 -14.38
C LEU A 206 -1.39 12.31 -15.40
N LYS A 207 -0.84 13.52 -15.64
CA LYS A 207 0.30 13.68 -16.54
C LYS A 207 1.51 12.86 -16.08
N VAL A 208 1.83 12.91 -14.79
CA VAL A 208 2.96 12.16 -14.23
C VAL A 208 2.69 10.66 -14.24
N VAL A 209 1.47 10.22 -13.90
CA VAL A 209 1.09 8.79 -13.97
C VAL A 209 1.18 8.28 -15.41
N LYS A 210 0.76 9.06 -16.40
CA LYS A 210 0.93 8.73 -17.82
C LYS A 210 2.41 8.55 -18.18
N ASP A 211 3.28 9.43 -17.68
CA ASP A 211 4.72 9.33 -17.90
C ASP A 211 5.37 8.13 -17.19
N ILE A 212 4.83 7.71 -16.04
CA ILE A 212 5.25 6.48 -15.33
C ILE A 212 4.85 5.24 -16.14
N ALA A 213 3.73 5.29 -16.83
CA ALA A 213 3.13 4.20 -17.62
C ALA A 213 3.02 2.89 -16.82
N PRO A 214 2.37 2.91 -15.61
CA PRO A 214 2.19 1.71 -14.82
C PRO A 214 1.27 0.73 -15.55
N ARG A 215 1.38 -0.57 -15.26
CA ARG A 215 0.46 -1.56 -15.85
C ARG A 215 -0.99 -1.38 -15.41
N GLN A 216 -1.21 -0.73 -14.25
CA GLN A 216 -2.53 -0.42 -13.71
C GLN A 216 -2.45 0.78 -12.76
N VAL A 217 -3.53 1.54 -12.69
CA VAL A 217 -3.77 2.56 -11.67
C VAL A 217 -4.94 2.13 -10.80
N MET A 218 -4.73 2.06 -9.49
CA MET A 218 -5.77 1.76 -8.52
C MET A 218 -6.08 3.03 -7.73
N ILE A 219 -7.27 3.57 -7.88
CA ILE A 219 -7.71 4.70 -7.05
C ILE A 219 -8.72 4.23 -6.00
N TYR A 220 -8.70 4.86 -4.84
CA TYR A 220 -9.59 4.53 -3.74
C TYR A 220 -9.88 5.77 -2.88
N THR A 221 -10.84 5.64 -1.99
CA THR A 221 -11.19 6.69 -1.02
C THR A 221 -11.21 6.13 0.40
N ILE A 222 -11.38 7.00 1.38
CA ILE A 222 -11.55 6.63 2.79
C ILE A 222 -12.72 5.67 2.92
N ASP A 223 -12.56 4.61 3.70
CA ASP A 223 -13.64 3.67 3.99
C ASP A 223 -13.95 3.59 5.48
N ARG A 224 -12.92 3.62 6.32
CA ARG A 224 -13.01 3.51 7.77
C ARG A 224 -12.71 4.84 8.46
N GLU A 225 -12.87 4.84 9.78
CA GLU A 225 -12.45 5.96 10.62
C GLU A 225 -10.98 6.28 10.42
N THR A 226 -10.68 7.55 10.30
CA THR A 226 -9.34 8.11 10.16
C THR A 226 -8.93 8.82 11.44
N PRO A 227 -7.62 9.03 11.68
CA PRO A 227 -7.15 9.78 12.85
C PRO A 227 -7.73 11.18 12.91
N ASP A 228 -7.89 11.83 11.77
CA ASP A 228 -8.56 13.13 11.67
C ASP A 228 -10.02 12.94 11.25
N GLN A 229 -10.96 13.53 12.01
CA GLN A 229 -12.40 13.30 11.84
C GLN A 229 -13.04 14.23 10.80
N ASP A 230 -12.33 15.28 10.35
CA ASP A 230 -12.85 16.25 9.37
C ASP A 230 -12.64 15.79 7.90
N LEU A 231 -12.10 14.59 7.72
CA LEU A 231 -11.90 13.99 6.40
C LEU A 231 -13.19 13.35 5.89
N GLN A 232 -13.39 13.43 4.57
CA GLN A 232 -14.56 12.93 3.88
C GLN A 232 -14.16 12.06 2.69
N LYS A 233 -15.02 11.09 2.37
CA LYS A 233 -14.88 10.27 1.17
C LYS A 233 -15.00 11.11 -0.10
N ALA A 234 -14.21 10.80 -1.12
CA ALA A 234 -14.55 11.17 -2.48
C ALA A 234 -15.85 10.46 -2.90
N THR A 235 -16.69 11.13 -3.69
CA THR A 235 -17.94 10.52 -4.17
C THR A 235 -17.65 9.49 -5.28
N HIS A 236 -18.63 8.64 -5.58
CA HIS A 236 -18.53 7.69 -6.68
C HIS A 236 -18.33 8.43 -8.01
N GLU A 237 -19.06 9.52 -8.23
CA GLU A 237 -18.99 10.34 -9.45
C GLU A 237 -17.61 10.97 -9.61
N GLU A 238 -16.99 11.43 -8.52
CA GLU A 238 -15.62 11.98 -8.55
C GLU A 238 -14.60 10.90 -8.94
N LEU A 239 -14.69 9.71 -8.34
CA LEU A 239 -13.79 8.60 -8.68
C LEU A 239 -14.03 8.09 -10.11
N ASP A 240 -15.28 7.95 -10.55
CA ASP A 240 -15.62 7.53 -11.91
C ASP A 240 -15.11 8.54 -12.95
N ARG A 241 -15.20 9.84 -12.66
CA ARG A 241 -14.60 10.90 -13.49
C ARG A 241 -13.09 10.71 -13.63
N ILE A 242 -12.40 10.43 -12.53
CA ILE A 242 -10.94 10.23 -12.54
C ILE A 242 -10.57 8.95 -13.32
N VAL A 243 -11.31 7.86 -13.14
CA VAL A 243 -11.14 6.64 -13.95
C VAL A 243 -11.35 6.90 -15.43
N ALA A 244 -12.39 7.69 -15.79
CA ALA A 244 -12.64 8.05 -17.18
C ALA A 244 -11.48 8.87 -17.78
N LEU A 245 -10.88 9.80 -17.02
CA LEU A 245 -9.71 10.55 -17.45
C LEU A 245 -8.50 9.62 -17.69
N LEU A 246 -8.22 8.69 -16.75
CA LEU A 246 -7.14 7.71 -16.89
C LEU A 246 -7.34 6.83 -18.13
N THR A 247 -8.56 6.33 -18.32
CA THR A 247 -8.91 5.46 -19.47
C THR A 247 -8.79 6.22 -20.80
N LYS A 248 -9.18 7.50 -20.84
CA LYS A 248 -9.02 8.35 -22.03
C LYS A 248 -7.55 8.51 -22.42
N GLU A 249 -6.64 8.52 -21.43
CA GLU A 249 -5.20 8.57 -21.67
C GLU A 249 -4.58 7.18 -21.95
N GLY A 250 -5.38 6.14 -22.10
CA GLY A 250 -4.95 4.78 -22.42
C GLY A 250 -4.42 3.97 -21.23
N LEU A 251 -4.66 4.42 -20.01
CA LEU A 251 -4.22 3.74 -18.78
C LEU A 251 -5.30 2.76 -18.30
N SER A 252 -4.89 1.57 -17.89
CA SER A 252 -5.78 0.64 -17.17
C SER A 252 -6.02 1.19 -15.76
N ALA A 253 -7.28 1.42 -15.40
CA ALA A 253 -7.63 2.01 -14.12
C ALA A 253 -8.83 1.30 -13.47
N SER A 254 -8.83 1.27 -12.15
CA SER A 254 -9.95 0.79 -11.35
C SER A 254 -10.17 1.66 -10.11
N ALA A 255 -11.44 1.93 -9.77
CA ALA A 255 -11.81 2.61 -8.55
C ALA A 255 -12.24 1.63 -7.47
N SER A 256 -11.91 1.94 -6.23
CA SER A 256 -12.47 1.34 -5.03
C SER A 256 -13.17 2.39 -4.21
N TYR A 257 -14.45 2.19 -4.06
CA TYR A 257 -15.29 3.02 -3.21
C TYR A 257 -15.19 2.63 -1.72
N LEU A 258 -14.44 1.55 -1.44
CA LEU A 258 -14.07 1.05 -0.13
C LEU A 258 -12.56 0.98 -0.03
N SER A 259 -11.97 1.18 1.15
CA SER A 259 -10.51 1.08 1.36
C SER A 259 -9.95 -0.25 0.86
N LEU A 260 -8.74 -0.20 0.31
CA LEU A 260 -8.01 -1.39 -0.15
C LEU A 260 -7.46 -2.24 0.99
N ILE A 261 -7.45 -1.70 2.21
CA ILE A 261 -6.94 -2.39 3.40
C ILE A 261 -8.03 -3.26 4.04
N HIS A 262 -8.92 -3.84 3.25
CA HIS A 262 -9.70 -4.99 3.64
C HIS A 262 -8.86 -6.26 3.44
N ILE A 263 -7.73 -6.29 4.13
CA ILE A 263 -7.02 -7.51 4.39
C ILE A 263 -7.45 -8.04 5.74
#